data_5ba2788b070231ba5ca60a876dc4b1bb
#
_entry.id   5ba2788b070231ba5ca60a876dc4b1bb
#
_cell.length_a   1.000
_cell.length_b   1.000
_cell.length_c   1.000
_cell.angle_alpha   90.00
_cell.angle_beta   90.00
_cell.angle_gamma   90.00
#
_symmetry.space_group_name_H-M   'P 1'
#
loop_
_entity.id
_entity.type
_entity.pdbx_description
1 polymer ?
#
loop_
_entity_poly.entity_id
_entity_poly.type
_entity_poly.pdbx_seq_one_letter_code
_entity_poly.pdbx_strand_id
1 'polypeptide(L)'
;LPFYYYNMPSITGVNLPVDKFLVEGKKKIPNLVGTKFTHNNLMEMGVCIELEQHRFEVLHGYDEILISGLAMGAVAGVGSTYNYIPNVYQAIFDSMKMNDLETARHNQIKSIRTVEVIIKYGGGVRGGKAIMKLIGIDCGSCRLPIKPFSVDEYEKLRGDLDAIKFFEF
;
A
#
# COMPACT_ATOMS: atom_id res chain seq x y z
N LEU A 1 5.35 -19.14 -12.19
CA LEU A 1 4.60 -17.95 -11.77
C LEU A 1 5.46 -16.72 -11.92
N PRO A 2 4.92 -15.54 -12.25
CA PRO A 2 5.65 -14.27 -12.24
C PRO A 2 6.19 -13.95 -10.84
N PHE A 3 7.38 -13.39 -10.78
CA PHE A 3 8.05 -13.01 -9.55
C PHE A 3 8.23 -11.49 -9.48
N TYR A 4 7.83 -10.91 -8.35
CA TYR A 4 8.06 -9.49 -8.03
C TYR A 4 8.99 -9.38 -6.83
N TYR A 5 10.01 -8.55 -6.94
CA TYR A 5 10.83 -8.17 -5.79
C TYR A 5 10.07 -7.21 -4.89
N TYR A 6 10.04 -7.46 -3.58
CA TYR A 6 9.40 -6.54 -2.63
C TYR A 6 10.45 -5.62 -1.98
N ASN A 7 10.48 -4.37 -2.42
CA ASN A 7 11.32 -3.32 -1.85
C ASN A 7 10.59 -2.61 -0.71
N MET A 8 11.08 -2.73 0.54
CA MET A 8 10.53 -2.09 1.73
C MET A 8 11.64 -1.75 2.73
N PRO A 9 12.56 -0.81 2.39
CA PRO A 9 13.74 -0.52 3.20
C PRO A 9 13.41 0.02 4.60
N SER A 10 12.28 0.72 4.77
CA SER A 10 11.83 1.24 6.06
C SER A 10 11.58 0.16 7.12
N ILE A 11 11.30 -1.08 6.72
CA ILE A 11 11.08 -2.21 7.63
C ILE A 11 12.28 -3.16 7.62
N THR A 12 12.83 -3.43 6.46
CA THR A 12 13.93 -4.41 6.33
C THR A 12 15.29 -3.85 6.73
N GLY A 13 15.47 -2.52 6.71
CA GLY A 13 16.77 -1.87 6.84
C GLY A 13 17.72 -2.09 5.65
N VAL A 14 17.25 -2.75 4.59
CA VAL A 14 18.04 -3.07 3.39
C VAL A 14 17.77 -2.03 2.31
N ASN A 15 18.75 -1.17 2.04
CA ASN A 15 18.74 -0.18 0.96
C ASN A 15 19.46 -0.74 -0.27
N LEU A 16 18.82 -1.66 -0.96
CA LEU A 16 19.31 -2.16 -2.24
C LEU A 16 18.80 -1.25 -3.36
N PRO A 17 19.68 -0.72 -4.24
CA PRO A 17 19.24 0.01 -5.43
C PRO A 17 18.38 -0.90 -6.32
N VAL A 18 17.09 -0.55 -6.43
CA VAL A 18 16.08 -1.42 -7.08
C VAL A 18 16.33 -1.53 -8.57
N ASP A 19 16.74 -0.44 -9.22
CA ASP A 19 17.11 -0.41 -10.64
C ASP A 19 18.21 -1.42 -10.96
N LYS A 20 19.27 -1.44 -10.14
CA LYS A 20 20.37 -2.41 -10.29
C LYS A 20 19.93 -3.84 -10.01
N PHE A 21 19.08 -4.03 -9.00
CA PHE A 21 18.51 -5.34 -8.71
C PHE A 21 17.70 -5.88 -9.91
N LEU A 22 16.86 -5.06 -10.52
CA LEU A 22 16.04 -5.48 -11.66
C LEU A 22 16.91 -5.89 -12.85
N VAL A 23 17.93 -5.10 -13.18
CA VAL A 23 18.86 -5.38 -14.29
C VAL A 23 19.68 -6.67 -14.06
N GLU A 24 20.24 -6.84 -12.86
CA GLU A 24 21.04 -8.03 -12.56
C GLU A 24 20.18 -9.25 -12.22
N GLY A 25 19.07 -9.02 -11.53
CA GLY A 25 18.15 -10.08 -11.10
C GLY A 25 17.53 -10.84 -12.27
N LYS A 26 17.14 -10.15 -13.34
CA LYS A 26 16.58 -10.81 -14.53
C LYS A 26 17.51 -11.82 -15.19
N LYS A 27 18.84 -11.64 -15.05
CA LYS A 27 19.83 -12.59 -15.58
C LYS A 27 19.81 -13.93 -14.86
N LYS A 28 19.33 -13.94 -13.59
CA LYS A 28 19.33 -15.11 -12.71
C LYS A 28 17.91 -15.61 -12.36
N ILE A 29 16.91 -14.76 -12.52
CA ILE A 29 15.51 -15.02 -12.19
C ILE A 29 14.68 -14.85 -13.47
N PRO A 30 14.51 -15.91 -14.29
CA PRO A 30 13.86 -15.80 -15.61
C PRO A 30 12.43 -15.28 -15.56
N ASN A 31 11.73 -15.49 -14.43
CA ASN A 31 10.35 -15.07 -14.21
C ASN A 31 10.24 -13.75 -13.42
N LEU A 32 11.32 -12.97 -13.26
CA LEU A 32 11.27 -11.64 -12.68
C LEU A 32 10.56 -10.68 -13.64
N VAL A 33 9.42 -10.17 -13.20
CA VAL A 33 8.58 -9.25 -14.00
C VAL A 33 8.56 -7.83 -13.47
N GLY A 34 8.92 -7.61 -12.20
CA GLY A 34 8.87 -6.27 -11.64
C GLY A 34 9.16 -6.19 -10.14
N THR A 35 8.70 -5.11 -9.56
CA THR A 35 8.87 -4.83 -8.14
C THR A 35 7.62 -4.25 -7.50
N LYS A 36 7.34 -4.64 -6.24
CA LYS A 36 6.50 -3.86 -5.35
C LYS A 36 7.39 -2.83 -4.65
N PHE A 37 7.20 -1.58 -5.00
CA PHE A 37 8.03 -0.46 -4.55
C PHE A 37 7.37 0.28 -3.38
N THR A 38 7.82 -0.01 -2.15
CA THR A 38 7.32 0.59 -0.92
C THR A 38 8.41 1.49 -0.32
N HIS A 39 8.65 2.62 -1.00
CA HIS A 39 9.66 3.61 -0.63
C HIS A 39 9.26 5.00 -1.14
N ASN A 40 9.71 6.07 -0.43
CA ASN A 40 9.42 7.45 -0.79
C ASN A 40 10.31 8.00 -1.91
N ASN A 41 11.33 7.26 -2.34
CA ASN A 41 12.24 7.68 -3.40
C ASN A 41 11.58 7.54 -4.78
N LEU A 42 10.71 8.49 -5.13
CA LEU A 42 10.02 8.50 -6.43
C LEU A 42 10.96 8.69 -7.61
N MET A 43 12.14 9.28 -7.42
CA MET A 43 13.16 9.38 -8.46
C MET A 43 13.66 7.98 -8.85
N GLU A 44 14.04 7.15 -7.88
CA GLU A 44 14.44 5.75 -8.12
C GLU A 44 13.30 4.94 -8.74
N MET A 45 12.07 5.17 -8.28
CA MET A 45 10.88 4.54 -8.86
C MET A 45 10.73 4.88 -10.34
N GLY A 46 10.90 6.16 -10.71
CA GLY A 46 10.87 6.59 -12.12
C GLY A 46 11.96 5.92 -12.96
N VAL A 47 13.18 5.80 -12.43
CA VAL A 47 14.26 5.04 -13.10
C VAL A 47 13.86 3.59 -13.32
N CYS A 48 13.27 2.92 -12.32
CA CYS A 48 12.81 1.53 -12.46
C CYS A 48 11.72 1.38 -13.53
N ILE A 49 10.82 2.35 -13.67
CA ILE A 49 9.75 2.34 -14.68
C ILE A 49 10.34 2.47 -16.10
N GLU A 50 11.33 3.35 -16.29
CA GLU A 50 11.97 3.58 -17.61
C GLU A 50 12.91 2.44 -18.06
N LEU A 51 13.31 1.56 -17.13
CA LEU A 51 14.26 0.49 -17.45
C LEU A 51 13.83 -0.36 -18.65
N GLU A 52 14.75 -0.50 -19.62
CA GLU A 52 14.59 -1.38 -20.78
C GLU A 52 13.27 -1.18 -21.53
N GLN A 53 12.90 0.09 -21.75
CA GLN A 53 11.68 0.45 -22.47
C GLN A 53 10.41 -0.06 -21.74
N HIS A 54 10.32 0.22 -20.44
CA HIS A 54 9.20 -0.17 -19.58
C HIS A 54 8.99 -1.69 -19.45
N ARG A 55 10.09 -2.45 -19.48
CA ARG A 55 10.03 -3.91 -19.33
C ARG A 55 9.47 -4.37 -18.00
N PHE A 56 9.75 -3.62 -16.93
CA PHE A 56 9.40 -4.02 -15.56
C PHE A 56 8.13 -3.34 -15.08
N GLU A 57 7.25 -4.11 -14.49
CA GLU A 57 6.08 -3.59 -13.79
C GLU A 57 6.48 -3.05 -12.42
N VAL A 58 6.15 -1.80 -12.14
CA VAL A 58 6.36 -1.18 -10.84
C VAL A 58 5.01 -1.01 -10.16
N LEU A 59 4.82 -1.77 -9.07
CA LEU A 59 3.61 -1.71 -8.24
C LEU A 59 3.87 -0.79 -7.05
N HIS A 60 3.06 0.24 -6.89
CA HIS A 60 3.23 1.18 -5.77
C HIS A 60 2.79 0.53 -4.45
N GLY A 61 3.60 0.67 -3.40
CA GLY A 61 3.40 -0.04 -2.13
C GLY A 61 2.98 0.82 -0.94
N TYR A 62 2.96 2.15 -1.07
CA TYR A 62 2.44 3.05 -0.03
C TYR A 62 1.02 3.51 -0.37
N ASP A 63 0.06 3.04 0.40
CA ASP A 63 -1.37 3.30 0.21
C ASP A 63 -1.68 4.80 0.34
N GLU A 64 -1.06 5.46 1.30
CA GLU A 64 -1.25 6.88 1.65
C GLU A 64 -0.68 7.88 0.65
N ILE A 65 0.08 7.42 -0.35
CA ILE A 65 0.61 8.28 -1.43
C ILE A 65 0.42 7.65 -2.81
N LEU A 66 -0.65 6.87 -3.01
CA LEU A 66 -0.92 6.17 -4.27
C LEU A 66 -0.92 7.10 -5.47
N ILE A 67 -1.52 8.29 -5.37
CA ILE A 67 -1.55 9.28 -6.47
C ILE A 67 -0.14 9.59 -6.97
N SER A 68 0.82 9.77 -6.06
CA SER A 68 2.21 10.08 -6.43
C SER A 68 2.83 8.93 -7.22
N GLY A 69 2.56 7.68 -6.81
CA GLY A 69 3.01 6.49 -7.53
C GLY A 69 2.39 6.39 -8.93
N LEU A 70 1.09 6.63 -9.06
CA LEU A 70 0.39 6.60 -10.35
C LEU A 70 0.85 7.74 -11.27
N ALA A 71 1.09 8.93 -10.73
CA ALA A 71 1.61 10.07 -11.48
C ALA A 71 3.03 9.81 -12.03
N MET A 72 3.84 9.01 -11.32
CA MET A 72 5.15 8.55 -11.82
C MET A 72 5.05 7.41 -12.84
N GLY A 73 3.88 6.79 -13.03
CA GLY A 73 3.69 5.71 -14.00
C GLY A 73 3.64 4.31 -13.39
N ALA A 74 3.42 4.16 -12.08
CA ALA A 74 3.14 2.85 -11.49
C ALA A 74 1.90 2.22 -12.15
N VAL A 75 2.01 0.95 -12.50
CA VAL A 75 0.92 0.24 -13.21
C VAL A 75 -0.20 -0.23 -12.30
N ALA A 76 0.07 -0.35 -10.99
CA ALA A 76 -0.89 -0.78 -9.98
C ALA A 76 -0.44 -0.36 -8.56
N GLY A 77 -1.32 -0.58 -7.58
CA GLY A 77 -1.03 -0.44 -6.15
C GLY A 77 -1.22 -1.75 -5.41
N VAL A 78 -0.40 -2.01 -4.41
CA VAL A 78 -0.50 -3.20 -3.56
C VAL A 78 -0.28 -2.81 -2.11
N GLY A 79 -1.33 -2.82 -1.31
CA GLY A 79 -1.25 -2.46 0.10
C GLY A 79 -2.34 -3.10 0.97
N SER A 80 -2.21 -2.96 2.26
CA SER A 80 -3.09 -3.61 3.23
C SER A 80 -4.48 -2.98 3.30
N THR A 81 -4.58 -1.68 3.07
CA THR A 81 -5.84 -0.93 3.22
C THR A 81 -6.83 -1.19 2.08
N TYR A 82 -6.36 -1.72 0.94
CA TYR A 82 -7.23 -2.17 -0.16
C TYR A 82 -8.21 -3.28 0.27
N ASN A 83 -7.91 -4.00 1.35
CA ASN A 83 -8.78 -5.06 1.85
C ASN A 83 -10.09 -4.53 2.47
N TYR A 84 -10.12 -3.31 2.96
CA TYR A 84 -11.27 -2.79 3.70
C TYR A 84 -11.81 -1.44 3.20
N ILE A 85 -11.08 -0.75 2.31
CA ILE A 85 -11.58 0.45 1.59
C ILE A 85 -11.26 0.37 0.09
N PRO A 86 -11.57 -0.75 -0.61
CA PRO A 86 -11.23 -0.92 -2.02
C PRO A 86 -11.88 0.13 -2.93
N ASN A 87 -13.08 0.57 -2.61
CA ASN A 87 -13.81 1.61 -3.34
C ASN A 87 -13.07 2.95 -3.36
N VAL A 88 -12.40 3.32 -2.26
CA VAL A 88 -11.58 4.54 -2.18
C VAL A 88 -10.43 4.48 -3.20
N TYR A 89 -9.73 3.33 -3.27
CA TYR A 89 -8.64 3.15 -4.22
C TYR A 89 -9.11 3.03 -5.65
N GLN A 90 -10.23 2.34 -5.88
CA GLN A 90 -10.84 2.30 -7.22
C GLN A 90 -11.17 3.71 -7.71
N ALA A 91 -11.75 4.55 -6.85
CA ALA A 91 -12.03 5.94 -7.18
C ALA A 91 -10.74 6.74 -7.50
N ILE A 92 -9.62 6.49 -6.77
CA ILE A 92 -8.34 7.11 -7.10
C ILE A 92 -7.85 6.68 -8.49
N PHE A 93 -7.85 5.37 -8.78
CA PHE A 93 -7.42 4.87 -10.09
C PHE A 93 -8.25 5.44 -11.23
N ASP A 94 -9.57 5.46 -11.09
CA ASP A 94 -10.49 5.94 -12.13
C ASP A 94 -10.35 7.44 -12.34
N SER A 95 -10.23 8.22 -11.25
CA SER A 95 -10.03 9.67 -11.32
C SER A 95 -8.69 10.02 -11.99
N MET A 96 -7.62 9.29 -11.65
CA MET A 96 -6.31 9.50 -12.29
C MET A 96 -6.35 9.21 -13.79
N LYS A 97 -7.07 8.17 -14.24
CA LYS A 97 -7.28 7.87 -15.67
C LYS A 97 -8.05 8.98 -16.40
N MET A 98 -8.99 9.63 -15.70
CA MET A 98 -9.80 10.72 -16.24
C MET A 98 -9.14 12.10 -16.08
N ASN A 99 -7.92 12.18 -15.53
CA ASN A 99 -7.23 13.42 -15.15
C ASN A 99 -8.02 14.30 -14.16
N ASP A 100 -8.90 13.70 -13.35
CA ASP A 100 -9.62 14.37 -12.28
C ASP A 100 -8.80 14.32 -10.98
N LEU A 101 -7.84 15.22 -10.86
CA LEU A 101 -6.96 15.30 -9.70
C LEU A 101 -7.68 15.75 -8.42
N GLU A 102 -8.79 16.46 -8.53
CA GLU A 102 -9.56 16.92 -7.38
C GLU A 102 -10.21 15.72 -6.68
N THR A 103 -10.95 14.91 -7.41
CA THR A 103 -11.57 13.68 -6.90
C THR A 103 -10.51 12.66 -6.43
N ALA A 104 -9.39 12.52 -7.15
CA ALA A 104 -8.30 11.67 -6.74
C ALA A 104 -7.75 12.08 -5.36
N ARG A 105 -7.44 13.38 -5.17
CA ARG A 105 -6.94 13.92 -3.90
C ARG A 105 -7.95 13.77 -2.76
N HIS A 106 -9.23 14.00 -3.02
CA HIS A 106 -10.29 13.80 -2.03
C HIS A 106 -10.27 12.36 -1.49
N ASN A 107 -10.19 11.36 -2.37
CA ASN A 107 -10.12 9.97 -1.95
C ASN A 107 -8.77 9.60 -1.33
N GLN A 108 -7.65 10.17 -1.80
CA GLN A 108 -6.35 9.96 -1.17
C GLN A 108 -6.34 10.45 0.29
N ILE A 109 -7.04 11.53 0.64
CA ILE A 109 -7.16 11.99 2.02
C ILE A 109 -7.89 10.96 2.90
N LYS A 110 -8.90 10.25 2.37
CA LYS A 110 -9.56 9.15 3.09
C LYS A 110 -8.57 8.03 3.40
N SER A 111 -7.75 7.65 2.41
CA SER A 111 -6.67 6.67 2.59
C SER A 111 -5.67 7.12 3.67
N ILE A 112 -5.18 8.36 3.59
CA ILE A 112 -4.24 8.93 4.58
C ILE A 112 -4.81 8.83 5.99
N ARG A 113 -6.03 9.31 6.20
CA ARG A 113 -6.69 9.27 7.52
C ARG A 113 -6.84 7.83 8.05
N THR A 114 -7.18 6.90 7.18
CA THR A 114 -7.25 5.47 7.55
C THR A 114 -5.87 4.94 7.97
N VAL A 115 -4.81 5.27 7.22
CA VAL A 115 -3.43 4.86 7.55
C VAL A 115 -2.98 5.50 8.86
N GLU A 116 -3.28 6.77 9.12
CA GLU A 116 -2.99 7.43 10.40
C GLU A 116 -3.65 6.70 11.58
N VAL A 117 -4.91 6.26 11.42
CA VAL A 117 -5.59 5.46 12.45
C VAL A 117 -4.88 4.14 12.68
N ILE A 118 -4.61 3.34 11.62
CA ILE A 118 -4.00 2.01 11.81
C ILE A 118 -2.58 2.06 12.36
N ILE A 119 -1.82 3.12 12.11
CA ILE A 119 -0.49 3.32 12.70
C ILE A 119 -0.57 3.37 14.23
N LYS A 120 -1.56 4.04 14.81
CA LYS A 120 -1.79 4.08 16.25
C LYS A 120 -1.99 2.68 16.86
N TYR A 121 -2.49 1.74 16.05
CA TYR A 121 -2.86 0.38 16.48
C TYR A 121 -1.91 -0.71 15.99
N GLY A 122 -0.66 -0.35 15.68
CA GLY A 122 0.38 -1.31 15.34
C GLY A 122 0.48 -1.68 13.86
N GLY A 123 0.02 -0.76 12.99
CA GLY A 123 0.23 -0.85 11.55
C GLY A 123 -0.73 -1.80 10.81
N GLY A 124 -0.45 -2.00 9.53
CA GLY A 124 -1.36 -2.67 8.60
C GLY A 124 -1.72 -4.11 8.95
N VAL A 125 -0.84 -4.87 9.62
CA VAL A 125 -1.15 -6.26 10.01
C VAL A 125 -2.07 -6.29 11.23
N ARG A 126 -1.69 -5.65 12.33
CA ARG A 126 -2.45 -5.68 13.59
C ARG A 126 -3.73 -4.85 13.49
N GLY A 127 -3.60 -3.58 13.12
CA GLY A 127 -4.72 -2.67 12.94
C GLY A 127 -5.63 -3.09 11.79
N GLY A 128 -5.07 -3.55 10.66
CA GLY A 128 -5.85 -4.02 9.52
C GLY A 128 -6.73 -5.23 9.85
N LYS A 129 -6.22 -6.24 10.58
CA LYS A 129 -7.06 -7.36 11.03
C LYS A 129 -8.18 -6.93 11.98
N ALA A 130 -7.93 -5.93 12.82
CA ALA A 130 -8.95 -5.40 13.70
C ALA A 130 -10.03 -4.65 12.91
N ILE A 131 -9.67 -3.86 11.90
CA ILE A 131 -10.63 -3.22 10.99
C ILE A 131 -11.44 -4.27 10.23
N MET A 132 -10.80 -5.31 9.68
CA MET A 132 -11.51 -6.40 9.00
C MET A 132 -12.59 -7.02 9.91
N LYS A 133 -12.27 -7.23 11.19
CA LYS A 133 -13.24 -7.75 12.15
C LYS A 133 -14.39 -6.77 12.40
N LEU A 134 -14.11 -5.47 12.48
CA LEU A 134 -15.14 -4.44 12.66
C LEU A 134 -16.10 -4.33 11.47
N ILE A 135 -15.65 -4.65 10.26
CA ILE A 135 -16.50 -4.71 9.05
C ILE A 135 -17.11 -6.11 8.83
N GLY A 136 -16.98 -7.03 9.79
CA GLY A 136 -17.66 -8.33 9.78
C GLY A 136 -16.83 -9.51 9.28
N ILE A 137 -15.54 -9.33 8.99
CA ILE A 137 -14.65 -10.40 8.51
C ILE A 137 -13.57 -10.71 9.55
N ASP A 138 -13.77 -11.76 10.35
CA ASP A 138 -12.79 -12.17 11.36
C ASP A 138 -11.63 -12.95 10.73
N CYS A 139 -10.49 -12.28 10.56
CA CYS A 139 -9.25 -12.88 10.06
C CYS A 139 -8.42 -13.58 11.17
N GLY A 140 -8.98 -13.76 12.35
CA GLY A 140 -8.30 -14.32 13.51
C GLY A 140 -7.22 -13.41 14.10
N SER A 141 -6.62 -13.84 15.20
CA SER A 141 -5.57 -13.10 15.89
C SER A 141 -4.27 -13.07 15.09
N CYS A 142 -3.44 -12.05 15.35
CA CYS A 142 -2.05 -12.05 14.88
C CYS A 142 -1.25 -13.14 15.57
N ARG A 143 -0.25 -13.70 14.87
CA ARG A 143 0.75 -14.59 15.48
C ARG A 143 1.75 -13.76 16.32
N LEU A 144 2.27 -14.34 17.37
CA LEU A 144 3.36 -13.73 18.14
C LEU A 144 4.57 -13.44 17.23
N PRO A 145 5.29 -12.35 17.47
CA PRO A 145 5.27 -11.46 18.64
C PRO A 145 4.22 -10.34 18.59
N ILE A 146 3.35 -10.29 17.57
CA ILE A 146 2.34 -9.24 17.44
C ILE A 146 1.21 -9.50 18.44
N LYS A 147 1.04 -8.57 19.40
CA LYS A 147 -0.01 -8.70 20.43
C LYS A 147 -1.41 -8.68 19.84
N PRO A 148 -2.34 -9.53 20.29
CA PRO A 148 -3.74 -9.45 19.91
C PRO A 148 -4.38 -8.15 20.42
N PHE A 149 -5.54 -7.80 19.87
CA PHE A 149 -6.35 -6.68 20.36
C PHE A 149 -7.10 -7.08 21.64
N SER A 150 -7.18 -6.17 22.62
CA SER A 150 -8.12 -6.25 23.74
C SER A 150 -9.49 -5.68 23.34
N VAL A 151 -10.50 -5.94 24.18
CA VAL A 151 -11.85 -5.37 23.97
C VAL A 151 -11.80 -3.83 23.94
N ASP A 152 -11.12 -3.23 24.92
CA ASP A 152 -10.98 -1.76 25.01
C ASP A 152 -10.27 -1.15 23.78
N GLU A 153 -9.30 -1.87 23.20
CA GLU A 153 -8.63 -1.41 21.99
C GLU A 153 -9.57 -1.45 20.77
N TYR A 154 -10.48 -2.43 20.70
CA TYR A 154 -11.50 -2.44 19.63
C TYR A 154 -12.47 -1.28 19.74
N GLU A 155 -12.90 -0.93 20.95
CA GLU A 155 -13.79 0.22 21.19
C GLU A 155 -13.11 1.54 20.80
N LYS A 156 -11.86 1.73 21.21
CA LYS A 156 -11.06 2.90 20.84
C LYS A 156 -10.84 3.00 19.34
N LEU A 157 -10.46 1.88 18.69
CA LEU A 157 -10.30 1.84 17.25
C LEU A 157 -11.59 2.21 16.53
N ARG A 158 -12.73 1.68 16.98
CA ARG A 158 -14.03 2.02 16.40
C ARG A 158 -14.32 3.51 16.51
N GLY A 159 -14.09 4.12 17.68
CA GLY A 159 -14.25 5.56 17.89
C GLY A 159 -13.34 6.40 16.98
N ASP A 160 -12.08 6.01 16.81
CA ASP A 160 -11.16 6.69 15.89
C ASP A 160 -11.61 6.55 14.41
N LEU A 161 -12.16 5.41 14.03
CA LEU A 161 -12.71 5.17 12.68
C LEU A 161 -14.00 5.98 12.44
N ASP A 162 -14.89 6.05 13.43
CA ASP A 162 -16.12 6.87 13.37
C ASP A 162 -15.76 8.36 13.22
N ALA A 163 -14.72 8.82 13.92
CA ALA A 163 -14.28 10.21 13.87
C ALA A 163 -13.81 10.65 12.47
N ILE A 164 -13.28 9.73 11.67
CA ILE A 164 -12.89 9.97 10.27
C ILE A 164 -13.97 9.58 9.26
N LYS A 165 -15.15 9.17 9.71
CA LYS A 165 -16.28 8.70 8.90
C LYS A 165 -15.93 7.48 8.01
N PHE A 166 -15.07 6.60 8.52
CA PHE A 166 -14.57 5.44 7.79
C PHE A 166 -15.69 4.55 7.21
N PHE A 167 -16.77 4.34 7.97
CA PHE A 167 -17.87 3.46 7.55
C PHE A 167 -18.82 4.09 6.52
N GLU A 168 -18.56 5.36 6.15
CA GLU A 168 -19.28 6.09 5.10
C GLU A 168 -18.49 6.16 3.76
N PHE A 169 -17.29 5.57 3.72
CA PHE A 169 -16.39 5.62 2.55
C PHE A 169 -16.89 4.77 1.39
#